data_07f2cb8f8ac1873a9818e3ca5a2e2681
#
_entry.id   07f2cb8f8ac1873a9818e3ca5a2e2681
#
_cell.length_a   1.000
_cell.length_b   1.000
_cell.length_c   1.000
_cell.angle_alpha   90.00
_cell.angle_beta   90.00
_cell.angle_gamma   90.00
#
_symmetry.space_group_name_H-M   'P 1'
#
loop_
_entity.id
_entity.type
_entity.pdbx_description
1 polymer ?
#
loop_
_entity_poly.entity_id
_entity_poly.type
_entity_poly.pdbx_seq_one_letter_code
_entity_poly.pdbx_strand_id
1 'polypeptide(L)'
;MPQSTLPKRQPQRRSQVPSSVLGSVTVGLEEFIQSQGAESQPVLSRAGLKPGLYQQPNRHISLKNYCNSMHEAARATGNEHFGLWFGEQFAPEGLGLFGYQAITSPTLRDAISGMEQWFHVFQRNSLLNFSSSGGICQ
;
A
#
# COMPACT_ATOMS: atom_id res chain seq x y z
N MET A 1 -27.66 25.61 -45.75
CA MET A 1 -27.37 25.53 -44.29
C MET A 1 -26.24 24.52 -44.08
N PRO A 2 -25.02 24.93 -43.81
CA PRO A 2 -23.96 23.98 -43.53
C PRO A 2 -24.11 23.47 -42.08
N GLN A 3 -24.24 22.15 -41.95
CA GLN A 3 -24.25 21.49 -40.64
C GLN A 3 -22.87 21.53 -40.05
N SER A 4 -22.72 22.24 -38.92
CA SER A 4 -21.51 22.28 -38.12
C SER A 4 -21.35 20.96 -37.38
N THR A 5 -20.50 20.09 -37.90
CA THR A 5 -20.08 18.86 -37.23
C THR A 5 -19.04 19.22 -36.13
N LEU A 6 -19.50 19.29 -34.90
CA LEU A 6 -18.61 19.40 -33.74
C LEU A 6 -17.68 18.17 -33.66
N PRO A 7 -16.37 18.35 -33.50
CA PRO A 7 -15.46 17.22 -33.35
C PRO A 7 -15.78 16.47 -32.07
N LYS A 8 -16.01 15.16 -32.16
CA LYS A 8 -16.15 14.25 -31.03
C LYS A 8 -14.84 14.32 -30.22
N ARG A 9 -14.93 14.86 -29.00
CA ARG A 9 -13.83 14.78 -28.02
C ARG A 9 -13.51 13.31 -27.79
N GLN A 10 -12.36 12.87 -28.28
CA GLN A 10 -11.77 11.59 -27.89
C GLN A 10 -11.54 11.63 -26.37
N PRO A 11 -11.91 10.57 -25.63
CA PRO A 11 -11.56 10.48 -24.22
C PRO A 11 -10.02 10.46 -24.14
N GLN A 12 -9.46 11.51 -23.56
CA GLN A 12 -8.03 11.56 -23.25
C GLN A 12 -7.73 10.33 -22.39
N ARG A 13 -6.91 9.43 -22.92
CA ARG A 13 -6.25 8.40 -22.11
C ARG A 13 -5.48 9.15 -21.01
N ARG A 14 -6.07 9.22 -19.82
CA ARG A 14 -5.34 9.59 -18.62
C ARG A 14 -4.17 8.62 -18.57
N SER A 15 -2.95 9.12 -18.74
CA SER A 15 -1.75 8.37 -18.43
C SER A 15 -1.88 7.95 -16.96
N GLN A 16 -2.28 6.69 -16.75
CA GLN A 16 -2.43 6.17 -15.40
C GLN A 16 -1.03 6.03 -14.85
N VAL A 17 -0.64 6.98 -14.00
CA VAL A 17 0.54 6.81 -13.17
C VAL A 17 0.35 5.49 -12.40
N PRO A 18 1.28 4.53 -12.49
CA PRO A 18 1.11 3.25 -11.82
C PRO A 18 0.89 3.44 -10.32
N SER A 19 -0.05 2.67 -9.75
CA SER A 19 -0.27 2.67 -8.31
C SER A 19 0.99 2.20 -7.59
N SER A 20 1.40 2.94 -6.59
CA SER A 20 2.63 2.67 -5.84
C SER A 20 2.43 2.94 -4.34
N VAL A 21 3.25 2.30 -3.54
CA VAL A 21 3.26 2.44 -2.08
C VAL A 21 4.71 2.64 -1.62
N LEU A 22 4.91 3.28 -0.46
CA LEU A 22 6.25 3.43 0.11
C LEU A 22 6.87 2.07 0.45
N GLY A 23 8.16 1.93 0.20
CA GLY A 23 8.92 0.70 0.49
C GLY A 23 8.95 0.32 1.96
N SER A 24 8.64 1.26 2.86
CA SER A 24 8.51 0.99 4.30
C SER A 24 7.53 -0.13 4.65
N VAL A 25 6.54 -0.40 3.77
CA VAL A 25 5.61 -1.53 3.96
C VAL A 25 6.30 -2.91 3.88
N THR A 26 7.53 -2.97 3.37
CA THR A 26 8.31 -4.22 3.29
C THR A 26 9.21 -4.44 4.50
N VAL A 27 9.23 -3.52 5.45
CA VAL A 27 10.03 -3.68 6.68
C VAL A 27 9.51 -4.89 7.46
N GLY A 28 10.41 -5.82 7.79
CA GLY A 28 10.08 -7.07 8.48
C GLY A 28 9.48 -8.17 7.60
N LEU A 29 9.22 -7.92 6.31
CA LEU A 29 8.59 -8.90 5.43
C LEU A 29 9.50 -10.12 5.17
N GLU A 30 10.79 -9.89 4.93
CA GLU A 30 11.74 -10.98 4.67
C GLU A 30 11.89 -11.88 5.90
N GLU A 31 12.05 -11.28 7.05
CA GLU A 31 12.15 -11.98 8.34
C GLU A 31 10.87 -12.75 8.66
N PHE A 32 9.71 -12.15 8.35
CA PHE A 32 8.43 -12.81 8.58
C PHE A 32 8.24 -14.02 7.66
N ILE A 33 8.59 -13.93 6.37
CA ILE A 33 8.56 -15.07 5.45
C ILE A 33 9.44 -16.20 5.97
N GLN A 34 10.65 -15.88 6.43
CA GLN A 34 11.60 -16.86 6.98
C GLN A 34 11.08 -17.51 8.27
N SER A 35 10.47 -16.73 9.16
CA SER A 35 9.86 -17.25 10.39
C SER A 35 8.71 -18.23 10.13
N GLN A 36 8.07 -18.10 8.99
CA GLN A 36 7.00 -19.02 8.52
C GLN A 36 7.56 -20.23 7.74
N GLY A 37 8.89 -20.40 7.68
CA GLY A 37 9.54 -21.58 7.10
C GLY A 37 9.78 -21.52 5.59
N ALA A 38 9.67 -20.35 4.95
CA ALA A 38 9.96 -20.18 3.53
C ALA A 38 11.18 -19.30 3.28
N GLU A 39 11.82 -19.47 2.12
CA GLU A 39 12.91 -18.61 1.68
C GLU A 39 12.36 -17.31 1.09
N SER A 40 12.80 -16.15 1.61
CA SER A 40 12.30 -14.83 1.20
C SER A 40 12.70 -14.45 -0.23
N GLN A 41 13.93 -14.74 -0.64
CA GLN A 41 14.44 -14.32 -1.97
C GLN A 41 13.63 -14.86 -3.15
N PRO A 42 13.32 -16.18 -3.23
CA PRO A 42 12.49 -16.70 -4.32
C PRO A 42 11.07 -16.11 -4.32
N VAL A 43 10.50 -15.88 -3.13
CA VAL A 43 9.16 -15.30 -2.97
C VAL A 43 9.13 -13.88 -3.51
N LEU A 44 10.06 -13.02 -3.09
CA LEU A 44 10.14 -11.64 -3.52
C LEU A 44 10.46 -11.51 -5.01
N SER A 45 11.38 -12.33 -5.52
CA SER A 45 11.74 -12.32 -6.94
C SER A 45 10.55 -12.68 -7.83
N ARG A 46 9.74 -13.69 -7.46
CA ARG A 46 8.50 -14.05 -8.19
C ARG A 46 7.47 -12.94 -8.16
N ALA A 47 7.40 -12.19 -7.07
CA ALA A 47 6.52 -11.04 -6.94
C ALA A 47 7.01 -9.80 -7.72
N GLY A 48 8.23 -9.82 -8.26
CA GLY A 48 8.85 -8.69 -8.93
C GLY A 48 9.40 -7.63 -7.97
N LEU A 49 9.66 -8.01 -6.72
CA LEU A 49 10.34 -7.19 -5.72
C LEU A 49 11.80 -7.59 -5.59
N LYS A 50 12.67 -6.60 -5.42
CA LYS A 50 14.08 -6.85 -5.12
C LYS A 50 14.25 -7.12 -3.63
N PRO A 51 15.05 -8.12 -3.24
CA PRO A 51 15.45 -8.29 -1.84
C PRO A 51 16.14 -7.03 -1.30
N GLY A 52 15.99 -6.76 -0.01
CA GLY A 52 16.61 -5.60 0.64
C GLY A 52 15.89 -4.26 0.39
N LEU A 53 14.66 -4.25 -0.11
CA LEU A 53 13.86 -3.03 -0.28
C LEU A 53 13.59 -2.29 1.03
N TYR A 54 13.57 -3.00 2.16
CA TYR A 54 13.44 -2.41 3.49
C TYR A 54 14.57 -1.41 3.83
N GLN A 55 15.70 -1.50 3.14
CA GLN A 55 16.81 -0.54 3.27
C GLN A 55 16.53 0.80 2.56
N GLN A 56 15.47 0.88 1.76
CA GLN A 56 15.04 2.07 1.03
C GLN A 56 13.58 2.41 1.35
N PRO A 57 13.24 2.68 2.61
CA PRO A 57 11.85 2.81 3.07
C PRO A 57 11.08 3.95 2.40
N ASN A 58 11.79 4.99 1.97
CA ASN A 58 11.19 6.17 1.33
C ASN A 58 11.02 6.01 -0.19
N ARG A 59 11.46 4.91 -0.77
CA ARG A 59 11.28 4.65 -2.19
C ARG A 59 9.89 4.08 -2.46
N HIS A 60 9.20 4.60 -3.46
CA HIS A 60 7.95 4.02 -3.94
C HIS A 60 8.20 2.72 -4.71
N ILE A 61 7.43 1.70 -4.41
CA ILE A 61 7.40 0.40 -5.08
C ILE A 61 6.04 0.17 -5.74
N SER A 62 5.98 -0.72 -6.73
CA SER A 62 4.72 -1.08 -7.35
C SER A 62 3.76 -1.71 -6.32
N LEU A 63 2.57 -1.12 -6.18
CA LEU A 63 1.53 -1.68 -5.32
C LEU A 63 1.13 -3.09 -5.77
N LYS A 64 1.08 -3.33 -7.09
CA LYS A 64 0.81 -4.65 -7.65
C LYS A 64 1.86 -5.69 -7.19
N ASN A 65 3.14 -5.32 -7.26
CA ASN A 65 4.22 -6.22 -6.84
C ASN A 65 4.17 -6.49 -5.34
N TYR A 66 3.84 -5.48 -4.54
CA TYR A 66 3.63 -5.65 -3.10
C TYR A 66 2.47 -6.62 -2.80
N CYS A 67 1.33 -6.45 -3.45
CA CYS A 67 0.21 -7.39 -3.30
C CYS A 67 0.58 -8.81 -3.77
N ASN A 68 1.33 -8.93 -4.87
CA ASN A 68 1.82 -10.21 -5.34
C ASN A 68 2.76 -10.88 -4.33
N SER A 69 3.58 -10.10 -3.60
CA SER A 69 4.46 -10.67 -2.58
C SER A 69 3.70 -11.31 -1.43
N MET A 70 2.57 -10.77 -1.02
CA MET A 70 1.68 -11.38 -0.02
C MET A 70 1.12 -12.71 -0.55
N HIS A 71 0.68 -12.74 -1.81
CA HIS A 71 0.17 -13.95 -2.44
C HIS A 71 1.25 -15.04 -2.58
N GLU A 72 2.44 -14.70 -3.07
CA GLU A 72 3.55 -15.64 -3.21
C GLU A 72 4.06 -16.13 -1.85
N ALA A 73 4.07 -15.27 -0.83
CA ALA A 73 4.40 -15.65 0.53
C ALA A 73 3.37 -16.63 1.12
N ALA A 74 2.08 -16.36 0.95
CA ALA A 74 1.03 -17.27 1.39
C ALA A 74 1.17 -18.66 0.77
N ARG A 75 1.48 -18.73 -0.53
CA ARG A 75 1.71 -19.99 -1.23
C ARG A 75 2.96 -20.72 -0.73
N ALA A 76 4.07 -20.00 -0.55
CA ALA A 76 5.36 -20.59 -0.14
C ALA A 76 5.34 -21.10 1.30
N THR A 77 4.61 -20.43 2.18
CA THR A 77 4.49 -20.79 3.61
C THR A 77 3.32 -21.73 3.90
N GLY A 78 2.41 -21.94 2.94
CA GLY A 78 1.16 -22.67 3.17
C GLY A 78 0.17 -21.96 4.10
N ASN A 79 0.38 -20.67 4.36
CA ASN A 79 -0.44 -19.87 5.26
C ASN A 79 -1.35 -18.93 4.43
N GLU A 80 -2.61 -19.30 4.25
CA GLU A 80 -3.60 -18.53 3.49
C GLU A 80 -3.83 -17.13 4.07
N HIS A 81 -3.59 -16.93 5.36
CA HIS A 81 -3.76 -15.68 6.08
C HIS A 81 -2.46 -14.89 6.26
N PHE A 82 -1.42 -15.21 5.47
CA PHE A 82 -0.08 -14.62 5.62
C PHE A 82 -0.11 -13.09 5.72
N GLY A 83 -0.83 -12.42 4.81
CA GLY A 83 -0.89 -10.95 4.80
C GLY A 83 -1.57 -10.36 6.05
N LEU A 84 -2.57 -11.05 6.60
CA LEU A 84 -3.25 -10.64 7.83
C LEU A 84 -2.30 -10.76 9.03
N TRP A 85 -1.62 -11.89 9.16
CA TRP A 85 -0.64 -12.12 10.23
C TRP A 85 0.55 -11.17 10.15
N PHE A 86 1.03 -10.89 8.93
CA PHE A 86 2.08 -9.89 8.74
C PHE A 86 1.59 -8.50 9.16
N GLY A 87 0.36 -8.12 8.77
CA GLY A 87 -0.23 -6.84 9.14
C GLY A 87 -0.43 -6.68 10.65
N GLU A 88 -0.76 -7.75 11.36
CA GLU A 88 -0.92 -7.74 12.83
C GLU A 88 0.39 -7.43 13.56
N GLN A 89 1.52 -7.89 13.02
CA GLN A 89 2.84 -7.64 13.61
C GLN A 89 3.45 -6.30 13.17
N PHE A 90 2.82 -5.62 12.21
CA PHE A 90 3.38 -4.42 11.63
C PHE A 90 3.17 -3.22 12.55
N ALA A 91 4.28 -2.69 13.07
CA ALA A 91 4.23 -1.51 13.93
C ALA A 91 3.88 -0.24 13.12
N PRO A 92 3.05 0.66 13.65
CA PRO A 92 2.69 1.92 12.97
C PRO A 92 3.91 2.75 12.55
N GLU A 93 4.98 2.72 13.32
CA GLU A 93 6.25 3.40 13.02
C GLU A 93 6.88 2.92 11.72
N GLY A 94 6.64 1.67 11.32
CA GLY A 94 7.07 1.11 10.04
C GLY A 94 6.43 1.81 8.83
N LEU A 95 5.33 2.54 9.03
CA LEU A 95 4.72 3.39 8.01
C LEU A 95 5.42 4.76 7.86
N GLY A 96 6.54 4.96 8.56
CA GLY A 96 7.32 6.20 8.52
C GLY A 96 6.52 7.41 9.04
N LEU A 97 6.69 8.58 8.41
CA LEU A 97 6.00 9.80 8.84
C LEU A 97 4.47 9.66 8.87
N PHE A 98 3.91 8.84 8.00
CA PHE A 98 2.47 8.58 7.98
C PHE A 98 2.01 7.88 9.27
N GLY A 99 2.73 6.87 9.72
CA GLY A 99 2.46 6.18 10.98
C GLY A 99 2.71 7.07 12.20
N TYR A 100 3.82 7.81 12.21
CA TYR A 100 4.13 8.76 13.29
C TYR A 100 3.04 9.83 13.44
N GLN A 101 2.53 10.37 12.35
CA GLN A 101 1.44 11.34 12.39
C GLN A 101 0.20 10.73 13.07
N ALA A 102 -0.13 9.48 12.78
CA ALA A 102 -1.28 8.81 13.37
C ALA A 102 -1.11 8.61 14.89
N ILE A 103 0.03 8.08 15.33
CA ILE A 103 0.25 7.76 16.75
C ILE A 103 0.52 8.98 17.63
N THR A 104 0.96 10.10 17.07
CA THR A 104 1.21 11.35 17.80
C THR A 104 0.02 12.30 17.80
N SER A 105 -1.05 11.95 17.12
CA SER A 105 -2.27 12.79 17.08
C SER A 105 -2.97 12.82 18.42
N PRO A 106 -3.44 14.00 18.89
CA PRO A 106 -4.07 14.14 20.20
C PRO A 106 -5.36 13.34 20.34
N THR A 107 -6.10 13.15 19.24
CA THR A 107 -7.36 12.40 19.21
C THR A 107 -7.39 11.44 18.01
N LEU A 108 -8.25 10.41 18.10
CA LEU A 108 -8.50 9.51 16.98
C LEU A 108 -9.03 10.27 15.74
N ARG A 109 -9.85 11.31 15.95
CA ARG A 109 -10.36 12.17 14.87
C ARG A 109 -9.21 12.87 14.14
N ASP A 110 -8.25 13.42 14.88
CA ASP A 110 -7.09 14.10 14.30
C ASP A 110 -6.20 13.10 13.56
N ALA A 111 -6.01 11.89 14.10
CA ALA A 111 -5.29 10.81 13.44
C ALA A 111 -5.93 10.46 12.09
N ILE A 112 -7.24 10.22 12.07
CA ILE A 112 -8.01 9.89 10.86
C ILE A 112 -7.91 11.02 9.82
N SER A 113 -8.14 12.28 10.24
CA SER A 113 -8.06 13.44 9.34
C SER A 113 -6.67 13.59 8.73
N GLY A 114 -5.63 13.40 9.52
CA GLY A 114 -4.25 13.42 9.05
C GLY A 114 -3.95 12.26 8.08
N MET A 115 -4.46 11.07 8.36
CA MET A 115 -4.32 9.93 7.46
C MET A 115 -4.97 10.20 6.10
N GLU A 116 -6.19 10.74 6.06
CA GLU A 116 -6.86 11.13 4.80
C GLU A 116 -6.04 12.16 4.02
N GLN A 117 -5.56 13.19 4.72
CA GLN A 117 -4.81 14.29 4.11
C GLN A 117 -3.49 13.81 3.49
N TRP A 118 -2.75 12.94 4.17
CA TRP A 118 -1.40 12.54 3.78
C TRP A 118 -1.31 11.17 3.10
N PHE A 119 -2.42 10.47 2.94
CA PHE A 119 -2.43 9.12 2.34
C PHE A 119 -1.80 9.06 0.96
N HIS A 120 -1.96 10.10 0.14
CA HIS A 120 -1.40 10.19 -1.21
C HIS A 120 0.14 10.20 -1.25
N VAL A 121 0.79 10.60 -0.15
CA VAL A 121 2.26 10.54 -0.01
C VAL A 121 2.69 9.09 0.26
N PHE A 122 1.90 8.37 1.05
CA PHE A 122 2.17 6.97 1.40
C PHE A 122 1.82 6.03 0.25
N GLN A 123 0.65 6.19 -0.37
CA GLN A 123 0.16 5.36 -1.46
C GLN A 123 -0.44 6.21 -2.58
N ARG A 124 0.15 6.10 -3.77
CA ARG A 124 -0.30 6.87 -4.94
C ARG A 124 -1.43 6.17 -5.67
N ASN A 125 -2.32 6.96 -6.27
CA ASN A 125 -3.51 6.52 -7.01
C ASN A 125 -4.50 5.69 -6.17
N SER A 126 -4.52 5.94 -4.88
CA SER A 126 -5.50 5.40 -3.94
C SER A 126 -6.09 6.53 -3.14
N LEU A 127 -7.32 6.35 -2.72
CA LEU A 127 -8.03 7.27 -1.84
C LEU A 127 -8.36 6.56 -0.54
N LEU A 128 -8.08 7.22 0.55
CA LEU A 128 -8.55 6.84 1.87
C LEU A 128 -9.66 7.82 2.25
N ASN A 129 -10.81 7.31 2.59
CA ASN A 129 -11.97 8.13 2.94
C ASN A 129 -12.68 7.52 4.15
N PHE A 130 -12.87 8.32 5.18
CA PHE A 130 -13.59 7.91 6.37
C PHE A 130 -14.93 8.64 6.43
N SER A 131 -15.99 7.89 6.67
CA SER A 131 -17.31 8.45 6.89
C SER A 131 -17.86 7.99 8.24
N SER A 132 -18.67 8.81 8.87
CA SER A 132 -19.36 8.45 10.10
C SER A 132 -20.86 8.65 9.91
N SER A 133 -21.64 7.61 10.21
CA SER A 133 -23.08 7.65 10.13
C SER A 133 -23.66 6.97 11.36
N GLY A 134 -24.56 7.67 12.07
CA GLY A 134 -25.27 7.12 13.24
C GLY A 134 -24.35 6.67 14.40
N GLY A 135 -23.17 7.29 14.55
CA GLY A 135 -22.21 6.94 15.60
C GLY A 135 -21.28 5.78 15.26
N ILE A 136 -21.37 5.24 14.04
CA ILE A 136 -20.48 4.18 13.54
C ILE A 136 -19.48 4.82 12.55
N CYS A 137 -18.20 4.59 12.76
CA CYS A 137 -17.13 5.01 11.85
C CYS A 137 -16.90 3.91 10.79
N GLN A 138 -16.94 4.27 9.52
CA GLN A 138 -16.67 3.37 8.39
C GLN A 138 -15.49 3.88 7.57
#